data_dab0cd9057d7aa9538188296fa272a66
#
_entry.id   dab0cd9057d7aa9538188296fa272a66
#
_cell.length_a   1.000
_cell.length_b   1.000
_cell.length_c   1.000
_cell.angle_alpha   90.00
_cell.angle_beta   90.00
_cell.angle_gamma   90.00
#
_symmetry.space_group_name_H-M   'P 1'
#
loop_
_entity.id
_entity.type
_entity.pdbx_description
1 polymer ?
#
loop_
_entity_poly.entity_id
_entity_poly.type
_entity_poly.pdbx_seq_one_letter_code
_entity_poly.pdbx_strand_id
1 'polypeptide(L)'
;AASDVYKRQIMYRSAQYAAKYGTVNKKKTDDGTEEEAKDEVLVRANGIPTYFAADIAYHYNKLATRGFAKAIDVWGADHHGHVARMKGAMDAIGLHGEDLDVVLMQMVNLMRDGQPVRMSKRTGNAITLTDLLEEVPIDSARFLFNMHDAGSGIDFDLDQAVKTDNDNPVYYVQYAHARICSILKKMESEGVAFAGAENIDATLLTEPSEMDLIRMLAAFPQEIVMAAEKYDPSRINRFVIDLASAFHRFYGSCRIQGA
;
A
#
# COMPACT_ATOMS: atom_id res chain seq x y z
N ALA A 1 -5.72 -31.23 20.52
CA ALA A 1 -6.73 -30.72 19.60
C ALA A 1 -6.83 -29.20 19.74
N ALA A 2 -6.84 -28.50 18.60
CA ALA A 2 -6.89 -27.05 18.52
C ALA A 2 -8.31 -26.48 18.80
N SER A 3 -9.31 -27.34 18.89
CA SER A 3 -10.72 -26.98 19.13
C SER A 3 -11.32 -27.76 20.30
N ASP A 4 -12.34 -27.19 20.89
CA ASP A 4 -13.12 -27.79 21.97
C ASP A 4 -14.62 -27.57 21.75
N VAL A 5 -15.47 -28.31 22.45
CA VAL A 5 -16.93 -28.18 22.40
C VAL A 5 -17.42 -27.64 23.74
N TYR A 6 -17.93 -26.42 23.74
CA TYR A 6 -18.51 -25.79 24.91
C TYR A 6 -19.96 -25.36 24.62
N LYS A 7 -20.91 -25.79 25.46
CA LYS A 7 -22.35 -25.47 25.32
C LYS A 7 -22.85 -25.67 23.87
N ARG A 8 -22.51 -26.81 23.25
CA ARG A 8 -22.82 -27.15 21.84
C ARG A 8 -22.19 -26.21 20.80
N GLN A 9 -21.16 -25.45 21.17
CA GLN A 9 -20.38 -24.63 20.25
C GLN A 9 -19.05 -25.29 19.97
N ILE A 10 -18.51 -25.12 18.76
CA ILE A 10 -17.12 -25.48 18.47
C ILE A 10 -16.30 -24.23 18.68
N MET A 11 -15.30 -24.33 19.56
CA MET A 11 -14.44 -23.22 19.96
C MET A 11 -13.02 -23.44 19.45
N TYR A 12 -12.37 -22.38 19.03
CA TYR A 12 -10.94 -22.36 18.72
C TYR A 12 -10.17 -21.89 19.97
N ARG A 13 -9.13 -22.60 20.35
CA ARG A 13 -8.27 -22.26 21.51
C ARG A 13 -7.32 -21.14 21.17
N SER A 14 -7.84 -19.95 21.06
CA SER A 14 -7.14 -18.75 20.65
C SER A 14 -5.95 -18.42 21.54
N ALA A 15 -6.13 -18.51 22.86
CA ALA A 15 -5.07 -18.22 23.82
C ALA A 15 -3.82 -19.08 23.62
N GLN A 16 -3.98 -20.34 23.22
CA GLN A 16 -2.87 -21.27 23.02
C GLN A 16 -2.01 -20.94 21.80
N TYR A 17 -2.63 -20.51 20.69
CA TYR A 17 -1.95 -20.36 19.40
C TYR A 17 -1.62 -18.90 19.07
N ALA A 18 -2.47 -17.96 19.46
CA ALA A 18 -2.28 -16.56 19.13
C ALA A 18 -1.14 -15.88 19.91
N ALA A 19 -0.77 -16.38 21.06
CA ALA A 19 0.28 -15.81 21.90
C ALA A 19 1.65 -15.71 21.20
N LYS A 20 1.92 -16.58 20.23
CA LYS A 20 3.13 -16.54 19.39
C LYS A 20 3.20 -15.26 18.53
N TYR A 21 2.07 -14.69 18.16
CA TYR A 21 1.96 -13.60 17.17
C TYR A 21 1.63 -12.24 17.79
N GLY A 22 1.55 -12.16 19.12
CA GLY A 22 1.28 -10.91 19.80
C GLY A 22 0.32 -11.04 20.98
N THR A 23 0.03 -9.91 21.60
CA THR A 23 -0.93 -9.85 22.72
C THR A 23 -2.33 -10.10 22.16
N VAL A 24 -2.89 -11.22 22.51
CA VAL A 24 -4.34 -11.41 22.41
C VAL A 24 -4.94 -10.41 23.40
N ASN A 25 -5.83 -9.52 22.92
CA ASN A 25 -6.41 -8.45 23.72
C ASN A 25 -6.88 -8.96 25.09
N LYS A 26 -6.08 -8.70 26.11
CA LYS A 26 -6.50 -8.85 27.47
C LYS A 26 -7.46 -7.70 27.76
N LYS A 27 -8.74 -7.96 27.89
CA LYS A 27 -9.67 -6.96 28.42
C LYS A 27 -9.31 -6.73 29.87
N LYS A 28 -9.00 -5.48 30.23
CA LYS A 28 -9.02 -5.08 31.64
C LYS A 28 -10.48 -5.08 32.07
N THR A 29 -10.78 -5.85 33.08
CA THR A 29 -12.05 -5.77 33.82
C THR A 29 -12.08 -4.45 34.61
N ASP A 30 -13.27 -3.98 34.96
CA ASP A 30 -13.46 -2.74 35.75
C ASP A 30 -12.72 -2.74 37.11
N ASP A 31 -12.33 -3.92 37.57
CA ASP A 31 -11.55 -4.11 38.81
C ASP A 31 -10.02 -4.16 38.58
N GLY A 32 -9.56 -3.96 37.36
CA GLY A 32 -8.14 -3.90 36.97
C GLY A 32 -7.47 -5.27 36.81
N THR A 33 -8.22 -6.38 36.91
CA THR A 33 -7.70 -7.71 36.61
C THR A 33 -7.61 -7.93 35.08
N GLU A 34 -6.51 -8.56 34.63
CA GLU A 34 -6.37 -8.94 33.21
C GLU A 34 -7.21 -10.19 32.92
N GLU A 35 -8.26 -10.06 32.12
CA GLU A 35 -9.03 -11.23 31.68
C GLU A 35 -8.19 -12.02 30.65
N GLU A 36 -8.02 -13.34 30.87
CA GLU A 36 -7.36 -14.22 29.92
C GLU A 36 -8.03 -14.13 28.55
N ALA A 37 -7.22 -14.27 27.49
CA ALA A 37 -7.73 -14.31 26.13
C ALA A 37 -8.78 -15.42 25.98
N LYS A 38 -9.99 -15.03 25.59
CA LYS A 38 -11.10 -15.97 25.39
C LYS A 38 -10.93 -16.76 24.11
N ASP A 39 -11.28 -18.04 24.18
CA ASP A 39 -11.42 -18.87 23.00
C ASP A 39 -12.49 -18.31 22.05
N GLU A 40 -12.29 -18.50 20.74
CA GLU A 40 -13.17 -17.96 19.72
C GLU A 40 -14.19 -18.99 19.24
N VAL A 41 -15.44 -18.58 19.08
CA VAL A 41 -16.49 -19.46 18.56
C VAL A 41 -16.29 -19.63 17.05
N LEU A 42 -16.13 -20.88 16.61
CA LEU A 42 -16.11 -21.24 15.19
C LEU A 42 -17.48 -21.61 14.66
N VAL A 43 -18.21 -22.43 15.45
CA VAL A 43 -19.58 -22.84 15.10
C VAL A 43 -20.49 -22.57 16.30
N ARG A 44 -21.54 -21.83 16.06
CA ARG A 44 -22.54 -21.47 17.08
C ARG A 44 -23.38 -22.70 17.49
N ALA A 45 -24.05 -22.61 18.63
CA ALA A 45 -24.90 -23.67 19.15
C ALA A 45 -26.04 -24.13 18.18
N ASN A 46 -26.42 -23.27 17.25
CA ASN A 46 -27.37 -23.56 16.18
C ASN A 46 -26.75 -24.21 14.94
N GLY A 47 -25.46 -24.57 14.98
CA GLY A 47 -24.75 -25.18 13.86
C GLY A 47 -24.24 -24.21 12.77
N ILE A 48 -24.49 -22.91 12.92
CA ILE A 48 -24.07 -21.92 11.91
C ILE A 48 -22.60 -21.50 12.18
N PRO A 49 -21.70 -21.60 11.18
CA PRO A 49 -20.34 -21.08 11.30
C PRO A 49 -20.32 -19.57 11.52
N THR A 50 -19.27 -19.09 12.20
CA THR A 50 -18.99 -17.65 12.33
C THR A 50 -18.23 -17.14 11.12
N TYR A 51 -18.15 -15.82 10.96
CA TYR A 51 -17.26 -15.19 9.97
C TYR A 51 -15.80 -15.61 10.16
N PHE A 52 -15.35 -15.75 11.41
CA PHE A 52 -13.99 -16.19 11.69
C PHE A 52 -13.71 -17.60 11.16
N ALA A 53 -14.67 -18.53 11.28
CA ALA A 53 -14.54 -19.86 10.69
C ALA A 53 -14.50 -19.81 9.15
N ALA A 54 -15.28 -18.91 8.54
CA ALA A 54 -15.26 -18.69 7.09
C ALA A 54 -13.90 -18.12 6.63
N ASP A 55 -13.36 -17.18 7.37
CA ASP A 55 -12.04 -16.60 7.09
C ASP A 55 -10.91 -17.63 7.20
N ILE A 56 -10.94 -18.49 8.22
CA ILE A 56 -10.00 -19.62 8.35
C ILE A 56 -10.08 -20.54 7.13
N ALA A 57 -11.29 -20.91 6.72
CA ALA A 57 -11.50 -21.76 5.54
C ALA A 57 -10.99 -21.09 4.25
N TYR A 58 -11.15 -19.78 4.13
CA TYR A 58 -10.67 -19.01 2.99
C TYR A 58 -9.13 -18.99 2.93
N HIS A 59 -8.47 -18.79 4.06
CA HIS A 59 -6.99 -18.85 4.13
C HIS A 59 -6.48 -20.27 3.89
N TYR A 60 -7.15 -21.30 4.38
CA TYR A 60 -6.84 -22.69 4.03
C TYR A 60 -6.92 -22.89 2.51
N ASN A 61 -7.94 -22.36 1.86
CA ASN A 61 -8.04 -22.43 0.40
C ASN A 61 -6.86 -21.73 -0.29
N LYS A 62 -6.44 -20.55 0.16
CA LYS A 62 -5.29 -19.84 -0.40
C LYS A 62 -4.00 -20.65 -0.26
N LEU A 63 -3.66 -21.05 0.95
CA LEU A 63 -2.35 -21.62 1.28
C LEU A 63 -2.26 -23.12 0.98
N ALA A 64 -3.28 -23.91 1.38
CA ALA A 64 -3.26 -25.36 1.21
C ALA A 64 -3.82 -25.83 -0.15
N THR A 65 -5.01 -25.35 -0.52
CA THR A 65 -5.69 -25.87 -1.73
C THR A 65 -5.09 -25.27 -3.00
N ARG A 66 -4.82 -23.96 -3.01
CA ARG A 66 -4.26 -23.25 -4.17
C ARG A 66 -2.72 -23.23 -4.16
N GLY A 67 -2.10 -23.56 -3.04
CA GLY A 67 -0.65 -23.70 -2.91
C GLY A 67 0.12 -22.40 -3.00
N PHE A 68 -0.46 -21.27 -2.63
CA PHE A 68 0.30 -20.03 -2.52
C PHE A 68 1.32 -20.11 -1.39
N ALA A 69 2.55 -19.69 -1.65
CA ALA A 69 3.60 -19.64 -0.65
C ALA A 69 3.34 -18.59 0.44
N LYS A 70 2.58 -17.53 0.10
CA LYS A 70 2.25 -16.44 1.03
C LYS A 70 0.88 -15.86 0.69
N ALA A 71 0.13 -15.50 1.72
CA ALA A 71 -1.08 -14.70 1.63
C ALA A 71 -0.81 -13.31 2.22
N ILE A 72 -1.28 -12.27 1.55
CA ILE A 72 -1.18 -10.89 2.02
C ILE A 72 -2.59 -10.34 2.11
N ASP A 73 -3.02 -10.01 3.31
CA ASP A 73 -4.33 -9.42 3.55
C ASP A 73 -4.20 -7.93 3.84
N VAL A 74 -5.09 -7.13 3.30
CA VAL A 74 -5.17 -5.69 3.56
C VAL A 74 -6.43 -5.43 4.38
N TRP A 75 -6.24 -5.05 5.66
CA TRP A 75 -7.34 -4.84 6.60
C TRP A 75 -7.36 -3.41 7.12
N GLY A 76 -8.52 -2.95 7.58
CA GLY A 76 -8.61 -1.73 8.36
C GLY A 76 -7.90 -1.87 9.71
N ALA A 77 -7.33 -0.78 10.22
CA ALA A 77 -6.55 -0.78 11.46
C ALA A 77 -7.37 -1.17 12.70
N ASP A 78 -8.69 -1.06 12.64
CA ASP A 78 -9.63 -1.55 13.66
C ASP A 78 -9.58 -3.06 13.84
N HIS A 79 -9.10 -3.81 12.84
CA HIS A 79 -8.88 -5.25 12.90
C HIS A 79 -7.52 -5.67 13.48
N HIS A 80 -6.70 -4.74 13.99
CA HIS A 80 -5.38 -5.04 14.56
C HIS A 80 -5.41 -6.23 15.55
N GLY A 81 -6.39 -6.26 16.47
CA GLY A 81 -6.51 -7.35 17.45
C GLY A 81 -6.89 -8.71 16.86
N HIS A 82 -7.27 -8.76 15.57
CA HIS A 82 -7.63 -10.00 14.88
C HIS A 82 -6.43 -10.70 14.23
N VAL A 83 -5.35 -9.98 13.97
CA VAL A 83 -4.15 -10.48 13.26
C VAL A 83 -3.54 -11.69 13.96
N ALA A 84 -3.22 -11.56 15.25
CA ALA A 84 -2.62 -12.64 16.03
C ALA A 84 -3.51 -13.89 16.09
N ARG A 85 -4.82 -13.67 16.22
CA ARG A 85 -5.82 -14.75 16.23
C ARG A 85 -5.89 -15.52 14.92
N MET A 86 -5.86 -14.80 13.79
CA MET A 86 -5.88 -15.42 12.47
C MET A 86 -4.60 -16.18 12.19
N LYS A 87 -3.42 -15.60 12.47
CA LYS A 87 -2.13 -16.29 12.34
C LYS A 87 -2.07 -17.55 13.20
N GLY A 88 -2.50 -17.46 14.45
CA GLY A 88 -2.58 -18.62 15.34
C GLY A 88 -3.57 -19.69 14.85
N ALA A 89 -4.69 -19.29 14.23
CA ALA A 89 -5.63 -20.23 13.65
C ALA A 89 -5.02 -20.99 12.46
N MET A 90 -4.13 -20.36 11.67
CA MET A 90 -3.38 -21.05 10.62
C MET A 90 -2.50 -22.16 11.20
N ASP A 91 -1.73 -21.86 12.26
CA ASP A 91 -0.93 -22.87 12.95
C ASP A 91 -1.81 -24.02 13.49
N ALA A 92 -2.99 -23.68 14.05
CA ALA A 92 -3.91 -24.65 14.61
C ALA A 92 -4.47 -25.68 13.61
N ILE A 93 -4.58 -25.30 12.34
CA ILE A 93 -5.06 -26.17 11.26
C ILE A 93 -3.95 -26.84 10.48
N GLY A 94 -2.67 -26.71 10.92
CA GLY A 94 -1.52 -27.36 10.30
C GLY A 94 -0.87 -26.56 9.16
N LEU A 95 -1.18 -25.29 9.04
CA LEU A 95 -0.49 -24.32 8.19
C LEU A 95 0.55 -23.55 9.01
N HIS A 96 1.20 -22.58 8.39
CA HIS A 96 2.13 -21.67 9.07
C HIS A 96 1.54 -20.26 9.11
N GLY A 97 1.26 -19.75 10.30
CA GLY A 97 0.73 -18.38 10.45
C GLY A 97 1.69 -17.29 9.95
N GLU A 98 2.97 -17.63 9.78
CA GLU A 98 3.98 -16.74 9.20
C GLU A 98 3.85 -16.59 7.68
N ASP A 99 3.12 -17.49 7.02
CA ASP A 99 2.80 -17.38 5.59
C ASP A 99 1.63 -16.40 5.33
N LEU A 100 1.01 -15.86 6.40
CA LEU A 100 0.03 -14.80 6.33
C LEU A 100 0.64 -13.47 6.78
N ASP A 101 0.79 -12.52 5.87
CA ASP A 101 1.09 -11.13 6.21
C ASP A 101 -0.18 -10.28 6.19
N VAL A 102 -0.27 -9.34 7.12
CA VAL A 102 -1.43 -8.44 7.21
C VAL A 102 -0.95 -7.00 7.18
N VAL A 103 -1.39 -6.27 6.18
CA VAL A 103 -1.18 -4.83 6.05
C VAL A 103 -2.38 -4.12 6.67
N LEU A 104 -2.14 -3.39 7.75
CA LEU A 104 -3.18 -2.63 8.45
C LEU A 104 -3.24 -1.21 7.89
N MET A 105 -4.38 -0.85 7.30
CA MET A 105 -4.59 0.47 6.73
C MET A 105 -5.41 1.37 7.64
N GLN A 106 -4.95 2.60 7.79
CA GLN A 106 -5.66 3.64 8.49
C GLN A 106 -6.81 4.22 7.66
N MET A 107 -7.68 4.98 8.32
CA MET A 107 -8.80 5.65 7.67
C MET A 107 -8.33 6.73 6.70
N VAL A 108 -9.07 6.86 5.60
CA VAL A 108 -8.94 7.96 4.65
C VAL A 108 -10.08 8.94 4.87
N ASN A 109 -9.74 10.21 5.12
CA ASN A 109 -10.69 11.31 5.15
C ASN A 109 -10.68 12.01 3.80
N LEU A 110 -11.85 12.27 3.23
CA LEU A 110 -11.94 13.11 2.05
C LEU A 110 -12.09 14.57 2.49
N MET A 111 -11.25 15.44 1.92
CA MET A 111 -11.21 16.86 2.24
C MET A 111 -11.61 17.69 1.01
N ARG A 112 -12.33 18.81 1.25
CA ARG A 112 -12.64 19.81 0.23
C ARG A 112 -12.69 21.18 0.88
N ASP A 113 -12.05 22.19 0.29
CA ASP A 113 -11.91 23.52 0.88
C ASP A 113 -11.36 23.48 2.32
N GLY A 114 -10.46 22.53 2.61
CA GLY A 114 -9.90 22.28 3.94
C GLY A 114 -10.87 21.71 4.97
N GLN A 115 -12.05 21.22 4.55
CA GLN A 115 -13.06 20.65 5.43
C GLN A 115 -13.36 19.18 5.10
N PRO A 116 -13.63 18.33 6.10
CA PRO A 116 -13.99 16.93 5.86
C PRO A 116 -15.32 16.80 5.09
N VAL A 117 -15.31 15.98 4.04
CA VAL A 117 -16.52 15.65 3.25
C VAL A 117 -16.99 14.26 3.65
N ARG A 118 -18.18 14.18 4.26
CA ARG A 118 -18.73 12.92 4.77
C ARG A 118 -19.83 12.31 3.92
N MET A 119 -20.42 13.11 3.02
CA MET A 119 -21.59 12.72 2.25
C MET A 119 -21.43 13.11 0.78
N SER A 120 -21.89 12.25 -0.12
CA SER A 120 -21.96 12.52 -1.55
C SER A 120 -22.93 13.67 -1.82
N LYS A 121 -22.51 14.65 -2.63
CA LYS A 121 -23.36 15.76 -3.07
C LYS A 121 -24.60 15.29 -3.84
N ARG A 122 -24.46 14.15 -4.53
CA ARG A 122 -25.50 13.62 -5.42
C ARG A 122 -26.54 12.78 -4.69
N THR A 123 -26.12 11.93 -3.76
CA THR A 123 -26.99 10.94 -3.12
C THR A 123 -27.35 11.30 -1.68
N GLY A 124 -26.63 12.23 -1.03
CA GLY A 124 -26.77 12.53 0.40
C GLY A 124 -26.34 11.40 1.33
N ASN A 125 -25.76 10.31 0.78
CA ASN A 125 -25.22 9.16 1.50
C ASN A 125 -23.69 9.24 1.59
N ALA A 126 -23.07 8.24 2.20
CA ALA A 126 -21.62 8.12 2.21
C ALA A 126 -21.05 8.14 0.78
N ILE A 127 -19.89 8.80 0.61
CA ILE A 127 -19.21 8.88 -0.67
C ILE A 127 -18.70 7.49 -1.06
N THR A 128 -19.10 7.03 -2.23
CA THR A 128 -18.62 5.77 -2.80
C THR A 128 -17.35 5.99 -3.63
N LEU A 129 -16.63 4.91 -3.93
CA LEU A 129 -15.51 4.97 -4.87
C LEU A 129 -15.94 5.48 -6.25
N THR A 130 -17.15 5.14 -6.69
CA THR A 130 -17.71 5.64 -7.96
C THR A 130 -17.87 7.15 -7.91
N ASP A 131 -18.44 7.71 -6.84
CA ASP A 131 -18.59 9.16 -6.68
C ASP A 131 -17.22 9.86 -6.73
N LEU A 132 -16.19 9.28 -6.10
CA LEU A 132 -14.83 9.82 -6.13
C LEU A 132 -14.26 9.83 -7.55
N LEU A 133 -14.39 8.73 -8.29
CA LEU A 133 -13.83 8.59 -9.64
C LEU A 133 -14.62 9.36 -10.71
N GLU A 134 -15.84 9.81 -10.43
CA GLU A 134 -16.57 10.77 -11.28
C GLU A 134 -15.97 12.18 -11.19
N GLU A 135 -15.33 12.55 -10.06
CA GLU A 135 -14.74 13.87 -9.85
C GLU A 135 -13.22 13.89 -10.06
N VAL A 136 -12.53 12.83 -9.66
CA VAL A 136 -11.06 12.77 -9.66
C VAL A 136 -10.56 11.81 -10.74
N PRO A 137 -9.62 12.23 -11.60
CA PRO A 137 -8.98 11.31 -12.56
C PRO A 137 -8.39 10.10 -11.84
N ILE A 138 -8.59 8.91 -12.43
CA ILE A 138 -8.16 7.63 -11.83
C ILE A 138 -6.66 7.60 -11.51
N ASP A 139 -5.82 8.22 -12.37
CA ASP A 139 -4.37 8.29 -12.14
C ASP A 139 -4.05 9.13 -10.92
N SER A 140 -4.73 10.28 -10.74
CA SER A 140 -4.58 11.13 -9.57
C SER A 140 -5.03 10.39 -8.30
N ALA A 141 -6.20 9.75 -8.33
CA ALA A 141 -6.70 8.99 -7.19
C ALA A 141 -5.70 7.91 -6.78
N ARG A 142 -5.28 7.06 -7.71
CA ARG A 142 -4.33 5.96 -7.43
C ARG A 142 -3.00 6.45 -6.92
N PHE A 143 -2.44 7.50 -7.52
CA PHE A 143 -1.14 8.05 -7.12
C PHE A 143 -1.21 8.65 -5.70
N LEU A 144 -2.22 9.49 -5.44
CA LEU A 144 -2.36 10.18 -4.15
C LEU A 144 -2.66 9.22 -3.00
N PHE A 145 -3.51 8.19 -3.21
CA PHE A 145 -3.71 7.15 -2.21
C PHE A 145 -2.42 6.39 -1.87
N ASN A 146 -1.56 6.16 -2.87
CA ASN A 146 -0.29 5.46 -2.68
C ASN A 146 0.88 6.38 -2.28
N MET A 147 0.66 7.66 -2.01
CA MET A 147 1.72 8.54 -1.50
C MET A 147 2.02 8.36 -0.02
N HIS A 148 1.12 7.68 0.70
CA HIS A 148 1.22 7.44 2.14
C HIS A 148 1.44 5.96 2.41
N ASP A 149 2.17 5.65 3.49
CA ASP A 149 2.24 4.28 3.98
C ASP A 149 0.89 3.85 4.59
N ALA A 150 0.65 2.54 4.63
CA ALA A 150 -0.62 1.99 5.08
C ALA A 150 -0.97 2.35 6.54
N GLY A 151 0.05 2.54 7.40
CA GLY A 151 -0.12 2.87 8.82
C GLY A 151 -0.47 4.32 9.09
N SER A 152 -0.37 5.21 8.08
CA SER A 152 -0.67 6.63 8.19
C SER A 152 -2.11 6.94 7.81
N GLY A 153 -2.80 7.75 8.62
CA GLY A 153 -4.07 8.34 8.20
C GLY A 153 -3.88 9.27 7.00
N ILE A 154 -4.84 9.29 6.09
CA ILE A 154 -4.78 10.10 4.87
C ILE A 154 -5.91 11.12 4.90
N ASP A 155 -5.55 12.39 4.77
CA ASP A 155 -6.46 13.46 4.41
C ASP A 155 -6.34 13.68 2.90
N PHE A 156 -7.26 13.06 2.15
CA PHE A 156 -7.28 13.11 0.69
C PHE A 156 -7.96 14.39 0.22
N ASP A 157 -7.16 15.31 -0.31
CA ASP A 157 -7.62 16.60 -0.80
C ASP A 157 -8.16 16.48 -2.24
N LEU A 158 -9.50 16.59 -2.36
CA LEU A 158 -10.20 16.52 -3.64
C LEU A 158 -9.84 17.68 -4.56
N ASP A 159 -9.58 18.86 -3.99
CA ASP A 159 -9.26 20.06 -4.77
C ASP A 159 -7.85 19.95 -5.36
N GLN A 160 -6.89 19.43 -4.57
CA GLN A 160 -5.54 19.15 -5.06
C GLN A 160 -5.54 18.07 -6.14
N ALA A 161 -6.36 17.04 -5.97
CA ALA A 161 -6.38 15.87 -6.85
C ALA A 161 -6.80 16.20 -8.30
N VAL A 162 -7.51 17.30 -8.53
CA VAL A 162 -7.96 17.74 -9.86
C VAL A 162 -7.13 18.88 -10.47
N LYS A 163 -6.16 19.44 -9.72
CA LYS A 163 -5.28 20.49 -10.25
C LYS A 163 -4.41 19.98 -11.40
N THR A 164 -4.20 20.83 -12.39
CA THR A 164 -3.36 20.58 -13.57
C THR A 164 -2.11 21.47 -13.57
N ASP A 165 -1.53 21.67 -12.40
CA ASP A 165 -0.32 22.44 -12.17
C ASP A 165 0.66 21.70 -11.23
N ASN A 166 1.78 22.35 -10.89
CA ASN A 166 2.84 21.74 -10.08
C ASN A 166 2.45 21.48 -8.61
N ASP A 167 1.32 22.01 -8.15
CA ASP A 167 0.80 21.71 -6.81
C ASP A 167 0.23 20.29 -6.74
N ASN A 168 -0.13 19.70 -7.90
CA ASN A 168 -0.53 18.29 -8.00
C ASN A 168 0.70 17.42 -8.31
N PRO A 169 1.16 16.57 -7.39
CA PRO A 169 2.35 15.74 -7.61
C PRO A 169 2.19 14.76 -8.79
N VAL A 170 0.96 14.37 -9.10
CA VAL A 170 0.67 13.52 -10.27
C VAL A 170 0.98 14.28 -11.56
N TYR A 171 0.42 15.47 -11.68
CA TYR A 171 0.67 16.34 -12.83
C TYR A 171 2.16 16.67 -12.98
N TYR A 172 2.85 16.94 -11.87
CA TYR A 172 4.28 17.23 -11.86
C TYR A 172 5.11 16.09 -12.46
N VAL A 173 4.82 14.84 -12.06
CA VAL A 173 5.49 13.64 -12.61
C VAL A 173 5.13 13.41 -14.07
N GLN A 174 3.84 13.53 -14.42
CA GLN A 174 3.37 13.38 -15.80
C GLN A 174 4.00 14.44 -16.71
N TYR A 175 4.16 15.67 -16.24
CA TYR A 175 4.81 16.74 -16.98
C TYR A 175 6.30 16.46 -17.24
N ALA A 176 7.02 15.92 -16.25
CA ALA A 176 8.40 15.49 -16.43
C ALA A 176 8.50 14.41 -17.52
N HIS A 177 7.62 13.40 -17.46
CA HIS A 177 7.57 12.34 -18.46
C HIS A 177 7.25 12.87 -19.86
N ALA A 178 6.23 13.73 -19.99
CA ALA A 178 5.85 14.34 -21.26
C ALA A 178 6.99 15.15 -21.87
N ARG A 179 7.77 15.86 -21.04
CA ARG A 179 8.97 16.60 -21.46
C ARG A 179 10.05 15.66 -21.97
N ILE A 180 10.34 14.57 -21.28
CA ILE A 180 11.31 13.56 -21.74
C ILE A 180 10.88 12.99 -23.09
N CYS A 181 9.62 12.58 -23.23
CA CYS A 181 9.09 12.08 -24.48
C CYS A 181 9.21 13.10 -25.64
N SER A 182 8.98 14.38 -25.36
CA SER A 182 9.13 15.44 -26.36
C SER A 182 10.59 15.63 -26.80
N ILE A 183 11.55 15.54 -25.86
CA ILE A 183 12.97 15.58 -26.18
C ILE A 183 13.36 14.42 -27.09
N LEU A 184 12.96 13.19 -26.72
CA LEU A 184 13.27 11.98 -27.49
C LEU A 184 12.71 12.06 -28.91
N LYS A 185 11.44 12.46 -29.05
CA LYS A 185 10.81 12.66 -30.38
C LYS A 185 11.52 13.69 -31.23
N LYS A 186 11.97 14.79 -30.61
CA LYS A 186 12.71 15.81 -31.31
C LYS A 186 14.06 15.28 -31.78
N MET A 187 14.82 14.58 -30.94
CA MET A 187 16.08 13.95 -31.31
C MET A 187 15.93 12.97 -32.49
N GLU A 188 14.89 12.13 -32.42
CA GLU A 188 14.56 11.19 -33.48
C GLU A 188 14.26 11.93 -34.80
N SER A 189 13.46 13.01 -34.78
CA SER A 189 13.15 13.82 -35.97
C SER A 189 14.35 14.54 -36.58
N GLU A 190 15.37 14.80 -35.78
CA GLU A 190 16.64 15.42 -36.21
C GLU A 190 17.69 14.36 -36.63
N GLY A 191 17.33 13.07 -36.62
CA GLY A 191 18.22 11.98 -37.02
C GLY A 191 19.31 11.66 -36.01
N VAL A 192 19.16 12.07 -34.75
CA VAL A 192 20.08 11.74 -33.71
C VAL A 192 19.87 10.30 -33.25
N ALA A 193 20.84 9.43 -33.53
CA ALA A 193 20.79 8.03 -33.10
C ALA A 193 21.39 7.87 -31.70
N PHE A 194 20.76 7.04 -30.88
CA PHE A 194 21.37 6.63 -29.62
C PHE A 194 22.53 5.66 -29.85
N ALA A 195 23.69 6.01 -29.32
CA ALA A 195 24.91 5.21 -29.51
C ALA A 195 24.91 3.86 -28.74
N GLY A 196 23.97 3.64 -27.84
CA GLY A 196 24.00 2.52 -26.89
C GLY A 196 24.88 2.83 -25.67
N ALA A 197 24.56 2.23 -24.53
CA ALA A 197 25.25 2.51 -23.26
C ALA A 197 26.75 2.19 -23.30
N GLU A 198 27.15 1.21 -24.08
CA GLU A 198 28.54 0.77 -24.24
C GLU A 198 29.43 1.79 -25.00
N ASN A 199 28.81 2.71 -25.72
CA ASN A 199 29.50 3.71 -26.55
C ASN A 199 29.48 5.11 -25.94
N ILE A 200 29.01 5.24 -24.69
CA ILE A 200 28.95 6.53 -23.99
C ILE A 200 30.30 6.81 -23.31
N ASP A 201 30.89 7.96 -23.60
CA ASP A 201 32.01 8.47 -22.82
C ASP A 201 31.47 9.15 -21.54
N ALA A 202 31.43 8.38 -20.45
CA ALA A 202 30.94 8.86 -19.16
C ALA A 202 31.82 9.96 -18.54
N THR A 203 33.04 10.19 -19.05
CA THR A 203 33.94 11.25 -18.54
C THR A 203 33.46 12.64 -18.96
N LEU A 204 32.56 12.74 -19.92
CA LEU A 204 31.91 13.97 -20.36
C LEU A 204 30.78 14.43 -19.41
N LEU A 205 30.28 13.55 -18.56
CA LEU A 205 29.20 13.85 -17.61
C LEU A 205 29.81 14.43 -16.33
N THR A 206 30.06 15.73 -16.33
CA THR A 206 30.80 16.44 -15.28
C THR A 206 29.96 17.38 -14.43
N GLU A 207 28.75 17.70 -14.90
CA GLU A 207 27.88 18.62 -14.17
C GLU A 207 27.23 17.94 -12.94
N PRO A 208 27.16 18.63 -11.80
CA PRO A 208 26.57 18.06 -10.58
C PRO A 208 25.16 17.50 -10.77
N SER A 209 24.32 18.16 -11.56
CA SER A 209 22.95 17.73 -11.85
C SER A 209 22.87 16.44 -12.66
N GLU A 210 23.85 16.17 -13.54
CA GLU A 210 24.00 14.90 -14.27
C GLU A 210 24.32 13.77 -13.29
N MET A 211 25.33 14.01 -12.44
CA MET A 211 25.76 13.00 -11.47
C MET A 211 24.70 12.69 -10.43
N ASP A 212 23.91 13.68 -10.00
CA ASP A 212 22.80 13.47 -9.07
C ASP A 212 21.67 12.64 -9.70
N LEU A 213 21.34 12.91 -10.96
CA LEU A 213 20.34 12.14 -11.69
C LEU A 213 20.79 10.68 -11.89
N ILE A 214 22.06 10.46 -12.27
CA ILE A 214 22.64 9.12 -12.44
C ILE A 214 22.62 8.33 -11.12
N ARG A 215 23.05 8.95 -10.01
CA ARG A 215 23.01 8.31 -8.68
C ARG A 215 21.59 7.92 -8.29
N MET A 216 20.64 8.79 -8.55
CA MET A 216 19.23 8.50 -8.26
C MET A 216 18.72 7.33 -9.10
N LEU A 217 18.99 7.30 -10.40
CA LEU A 217 18.62 6.16 -11.27
C LEU A 217 19.28 4.87 -10.78
N ALA A 218 20.53 4.90 -10.36
CA ALA A 218 21.24 3.74 -9.82
C ALA A 218 20.64 3.22 -8.49
N ALA A 219 20.01 4.09 -7.71
CA ALA A 219 19.34 3.69 -6.45
C ALA A 219 17.97 3.02 -6.66
N PHE A 220 17.35 3.16 -7.83
CA PHE A 220 15.98 2.69 -8.09
C PHE A 220 15.76 1.19 -7.80
N PRO A 221 16.65 0.25 -8.21
CA PRO A 221 16.47 -1.16 -7.90
C PRO A 221 16.34 -1.43 -6.39
N GLN A 222 17.12 -0.73 -5.57
CA GLN A 222 17.06 -0.87 -4.12
C GLN A 222 15.74 -0.33 -3.55
N GLU A 223 15.20 0.77 -4.10
CA GLU A 223 13.90 1.28 -3.69
C GLU A 223 12.75 0.30 -4.00
N ILE A 224 12.83 -0.41 -5.13
CA ILE A 224 11.86 -1.46 -5.48
C ILE A 224 11.92 -2.59 -4.44
N VAL A 225 13.12 -3.07 -4.10
CA VAL A 225 13.29 -4.12 -3.10
C VAL A 225 12.71 -3.70 -1.76
N MET A 226 13.04 -2.50 -1.29
CA MET A 226 12.57 -1.97 -0.02
C MET A 226 11.04 -1.77 0.00
N ALA A 227 10.45 -1.31 -1.11
CA ALA A 227 9.01 -1.16 -1.24
C ALA A 227 8.29 -2.52 -1.17
N ALA A 228 8.85 -3.54 -1.84
CA ALA A 228 8.30 -4.89 -1.84
C ALA A 228 8.40 -5.55 -0.46
N GLU A 229 9.57 -5.49 0.20
CA GLU A 229 9.77 -6.08 1.53
C GLU A 229 8.86 -5.48 2.60
N LYS A 230 8.55 -4.19 2.48
CA LYS A 230 7.71 -3.46 3.45
C LYS A 230 6.23 -3.36 3.05
N TYR A 231 5.85 -3.87 1.89
CA TYR A 231 4.52 -3.64 1.31
C TYR A 231 4.15 -2.15 1.25
N ASP A 232 5.15 -1.29 0.97
CA ASP A 232 5.02 0.16 0.99
C ASP A 232 5.22 0.78 -0.42
N PRO A 233 4.16 0.86 -1.23
CA PRO A 233 4.23 1.49 -2.56
C PRO A 233 4.52 2.99 -2.50
N SER A 234 4.33 3.65 -1.36
CA SER A 234 4.59 5.09 -1.21
C SER A 234 6.05 5.45 -1.46
N ARG A 235 6.97 4.51 -1.24
CA ARG A 235 8.39 4.67 -1.57
C ARG A 235 8.61 4.94 -3.05
N ILE A 236 7.91 4.20 -3.91
CA ILE A 236 8.01 4.36 -5.38
C ILE A 236 7.42 5.71 -5.80
N ASN A 237 6.29 6.12 -5.22
CA ASN A 237 5.68 7.41 -5.52
C ASN A 237 6.59 8.58 -5.12
N ARG A 238 7.18 8.53 -3.92
CA ARG A 238 8.15 9.53 -3.46
C ARG A 238 9.39 9.55 -4.35
N PHE A 239 9.94 8.37 -4.65
CA PHE A 239 11.10 8.25 -5.52
C PHE A 239 10.86 8.88 -6.90
N VAL A 240 9.71 8.65 -7.53
CA VAL A 240 9.43 9.21 -8.86
C VAL A 240 9.22 10.72 -8.84
N ILE A 241 8.70 11.29 -7.76
CA ILE A 241 8.61 12.75 -7.56
C ILE A 241 10.02 13.35 -7.45
N ASP A 242 10.88 12.74 -6.64
CA ASP A 242 12.27 13.20 -6.47
C ASP A 242 13.05 13.06 -7.77
N LEU A 243 12.83 11.98 -8.53
CA LEU A 243 13.43 11.76 -9.85
C LEU A 243 12.98 12.83 -10.84
N ALA A 244 11.68 13.16 -10.87
CA ALA A 244 11.15 14.25 -11.69
C ALA A 244 11.80 15.59 -11.34
N SER A 245 12.00 15.86 -10.04
CA SER A 245 12.69 17.06 -9.55
C SER A 245 14.16 17.09 -9.97
N ALA A 246 14.86 15.96 -9.87
CA ALA A 246 16.24 15.82 -10.33
C ALA A 246 16.35 16.04 -11.85
N PHE A 247 15.44 15.47 -12.62
CA PHE A 247 15.34 15.67 -14.06
C PHE A 247 15.12 17.15 -14.42
N HIS A 248 14.22 17.84 -13.73
CA HIS A 248 14.00 19.26 -14.00
C HIS A 248 15.21 20.13 -13.69
N ARG A 249 15.97 19.83 -12.64
CA ARG A 249 17.25 20.52 -12.35
C ARG A 249 18.28 20.26 -13.46
N PHE A 250 18.45 18.99 -13.84
CA PHE A 250 19.33 18.62 -14.96
C PHE A 250 18.94 19.36 -16.24
N TYR A 251 17.66 19.31 -16.63
CA TYR A 251 17.17 19.97 -17.84
C TYR A 251 17.35 21.49 -17.84
N GLY A 252 17.31 22.12 -16.65
CA GLY A 252 17.55 23.55 -16.50
C GLY A 252 19.03 23.96 -16.51
N SER A 253 19.93 23.03 -16.17
CA SER A 253 21.38 23.29 -16.05
C SER A 253 22.17 22.83 -17.28
N CYS A 254 21.73 21.76 -17.93
CA CYS A 254 22.46 21.12 -19.00
C CYS A 254 21.76 21.30 -20.34
N ARG A 255 22.53 21.51 -21.38
CA ARG A 255 22.03 21.57 -22.74
C ARG A 255 22.03 20.16 -23.33
N ILE A 256 20.85 19.64 -23.67
CA ILE A 256 20.69 18.25 -24.16
C ILE A 256 21.03 18.14 -25.65
N GLN A 257 20.90 19.23 -26.43
CA GLN A 257 21.18 19.25 -27.86
C GLN A 257 22.16 20.35 -28.22
N GLY A 258 23.12 20.01 -29.07
CA GLY A 258 24.10 20.96 -29.58
C GLY A 258 25.09 21.45 -28.51
N ALA A 259 25.43 20.57 -27.58
CA ALA A 259 26.56 20.76 -26.68
C ALA A 259 27.86 20.39 -27.37
#